data_038b17b956fb723b7338e2ccc2135e9c
#
_entry.id   038b17b956fb723b7338e2ccc2135e9c
#
_cell.length_a   1.000
_cell.length_b   1.000
_cell.length_c   1.000
_cell.angle_alpha   90.00
_cell.angle_beta   90.00
_cell.angle_gamma   90.00
#
_symmetry.space_group_name_H-M   'P 1'
#
loop_
_entity.id
_entity.type
_entity.pdbx_description
1 polymer ?
#
loop_
_entity_poly.entity_id
_entity_poly.type
_entity_poly.pdbx_seq_one_letter_code
_entity_poly.pdbx_strand_id
1 'polypeptide(L)'
;PSAGQGPGGGGLPTYPPPQFGGCGVGGTYGTPSTFTSLLSFFGGSGGGGQNGYPGSTSVSGSSGGGGGGAILIASSTRITVAGAIQANGGRGGTASNLTVLTAGSGSGGAIRLVAPEIAGSGSLVARSEAIGCEAGSPGVIRLETSRGLFSGTTNPVASVSTTMSPVAPGS
;
A
#
# COMPACT_ATOMS: atom_id res chain seq x y z
N PRO A 1 16.79 -2.19 14.04
CA PRO A 1 15.66 -1.92 13.17
C PRO A 1 16.05 -0.91 12.11
N SER A 2 15.37 -0.94 10.96
CA SER A 2 15.58 -0.01 9.85
C SER A 2 14.28 0.73 9.55
N ALA A 3 14.40 1.95 8.99
CA ALA A 3 13.27 2.63 8.41
C ALA A 3 12.73 1.83 7.21
N GLY A 4 11.45 2.00 6.90
CA GLY A 4 10.80 1.41 5.73
C GLY A 4 11.41 1.95 4.44
N GLN A 5 11.41 1.14 3.40
CA GLN A 5 11.92 1.51 2.07
C GLN A 5 10.81 2.10 1.20
N GLY A 6 11.19 2.96 0.27
CA GLY A 6 10.30 3.61 -0.68
C GLY A 6 10.03 5.08 -0.37
N PRO A 7 9.36 5.82 -1.29
CA PRO A 7 9.18 7.28 -1.20
C PRO A 7 8.44 7.77 0.05
N GLY A 8 7.66 6.91 0.68
CA GLY A 8 6.91 7.18 1.91
C GLY A 8 7.21 6.17 3.01
N GLY A 9 8.45 5.66 3.06
CA GLY A 9 8.85 4.66 4.05
C GLY A 9 8.59 5.11 5.48
N GLY A 10 8.00 4.24 6.29
CA GLY A 10 7.70 4.49 7.69
C GLY A 10 8.99 4.69 8.51
N GLY A 11 8.98 5.68 9.38
CA GLY A 11 10.11 5.98 10.25
C GLY A 11 10.30 4.96 11.37
N LEU A 12 11.46 5.04 12.00
CA LEU A 12 11.71 4.34 13.27
C LEU A 12 10.91 5.02 14.40
N PRO A 13 10.51 4.25 15.42
CA PRO A 13 9.89 4.86 16.59
C PRO A 13 10.88 5.80 17.26
N THR A 14 10.49 7.05 17.46
CA THR A 14 11.27 8.06 18.16
C THR A 14 10.80 8.14 19.62
N TYR A 15 11.48 7.43 20.52
CA TYR A 15 11.25 7.60 21.94
C TYR A 15 12.57 7.94 22.66
N PRO A 16 12.59 9.01 23.47
CA PRO A 16 13.74 9.25 24.34
C PRO A 16 13.85 8.14 25.42
N PRO A 17 15.05 7.70 25.78
CA PRO A 17 15.23 6.80 26.92
C PRO A 17 14.66 7.44 28.18
N PRO A 18 13.99 6.70 29.09
CA PRO A 18 13.87 5.23 29.20
C PRO A 18 12.50 4.66 28.81
N GLN A 19 11.78 5.27 27.86
CA GLN A 19 10.46 4.74 27.47
C GLN A 19 10.62 3.63 26.45
N PHE A 20 10.00 2.50 26.73
CA PHE A 20 10.15 1.25 26.03
C PHE A 20 8.90 0.95 25.21
N GLY A 21 9.08 0.47 24.00
CA GLY A 21 8.01 -0.13 23.24
C GLY A 21 7.25 0.81 22.32
N GLY A 22 7.95 1.62 21.53
CA GLY A 22 7.32 2.37 20.44
C GLY A 22 6.95 1.47 19.27
N CYS A 23 5.78 1.71 18.69
CA CYS A 23 5.38 1.07 17.45
C CYS A 23 6.18 1.64 16.28
N GLY A 24 6.52 0.78 15.31
CA GLY A 24 7.09 1.27 14.05
C GLY A 24 6.04 2.07 13.28
N VAL A 25 6.46 3.17 12.64
CA VAL A 25 5.55 4.01 11.85
C VAL A 25 5.13 3.29 10.57
N GLY A 26 3.85 3.35 10.22
CA GLY A 26 3.32 2.77 8.98
C GLY A 26 3.89 3.47 7.73
N GLY A 27 4.03 2.73 6.64
CA GLY A 27 4.43 3.29 5.34
C GLY A 27 3.33 4.18 4.75
N THR A 28 3.70 5.26 4.06
CA THR A 28 2.75 6.09 3.32
C THR A 28 2.87 5.82 1.82
N TYR A 29 1.76 5.93 1.09
CA TYR A 29 1.77 5.85 -0.37
C TYR A 29 2.08 7.22 -0.95
N GLY A 30 3.31 7.42 -1.42
CA GLY A 30 3.73 8.65 -2.08
C GLY A 30 3.50 9.93 -1.29
N THR A 31 3.71 11.06 -1.94
CA THR A 31 3.26 12.37 -1.45
C THR A 31 2.14 12.89 -2.34
N PRO A 32 1.17 13.67 -1.83
CA PRO A 32 0.05 14.21 -2.63
C PRO A 32 0.48 14.94 -3.91
N SER A 33 1.69 15.52 -3.93
CA SER A 33 2.24 16.21 -5.09
C SER A 33 2.63 15.28 -6.24
N THR A 34 2.79 13.99 -6.01
CA THR A 34 3.14 13.01 -7.06
C THR A 34 1.93 12.51 -7.86
N PHE A 35 0.71 12.83 -7.43
CA PHE A 35 -0.50 12.33 -8.07
C PHE A 35 -1.04 13.19 -9.23
N THR A 36 -0.50 14.38 -9.45
CA THR A 36 -0.93 15.25 -10.55
C THR A 36 -0.42 14.78 -11.92
N SER A 37 0.63 13.96 -11.95
CA SER A 37 1.15 13.32 -13.15
C SER A 37 0.99 11.81 -13.04
N LEU A 38 -0.06 11.28 -13.62
CA LEU A 38 -0.44 9.86 -13.62
C LEU A 38 0.49 8.94 -14.41
N LEU A 39 1.64 9.44 -14.80
CA LEU A 39 2.71 8.68 -15.48
C LEU A 39 3.62 7.93 -14.49
N SER A 40 3.63 8.33 -13.23
CA SER A 40 4.46 7.67 -12.21
C SER A 40 3.64 6.60 -11.49
N PHE A 41 3.81 5.36 -11.90
CA PHE A 41 3.12 4.20 -11.34
C PHE A 41 4.06 3.48 -10.38
N PHE A 42 3.90 3.76 -9.09
CA PHE A 42 4.76 3.21 -8.04
C PHE A 42 4.02 2.21 -7.16
N GLY A 43 4.75 1.26 -6.61
CA GLY A 43 4.28 0.44 -5.50
C GLY A 43 4.20 1.25 -4.19
N GLY A 44 3.60 0.66 -3.19
CA GLY A 44 3.54 1.22 -1.85
C GLY A 44 4.89 1.18 -1.15
N SER A 45 5.03 1.95 -0.08
CA SER A 45 6.23 2.03 0.74
C SER A 45 6.15 1.10 1.96
N GLY A 46 7.28 0.57 2.38
CA GLY A 46 7.38 -0.28 3.55
C GLY A 46 7.13 0.46 4.85
N GLY A 47 6.67 -0.25 5.87
CA GLY A 47 6.59 0.24 7.23
C GLY A 47 7.95 0.18 7.95
N GLY A 48 8.12 1.00 8.99
CA GLY A 48 9.30 1.00 9.84
C GLY A 48 9.33 -0.21 10.78
N GLY A 49 10.53 -0.70 11.06
CA GLY A 49 10.74 -1.75 12.04
C GLY A 49 10.57 -1.24 13.48
N GLN A 50 10.41 -2.17 14.41
CA GLN A 50 10.29 -1.90 15.84
C GLN A 50 11.57 -2.33 16.57
N ASN A 51 11.97 -1.54 17.57
CA ASN A 51 13.09 -1.89 18.45
C ASN A 51 12.69 -2.99 19.46
N GLY A 52 13.61 -3.91 19.72
CA GLY A 52 13.54 -4.76 20.91
C GLY A 52 13.77 -3.94 22.20
N TYR A 53 13.48 -4.56 23.32
CA TYR A 53 13.67 -3.95 24.64
C TYR A 53 15.16 -3.98 25.05
N PRO A 54 15.85 -2.84 25.18
CA PRO A 54 17.23 -2.84 25.65
C PRO A 54 17.33 -3.40 27.09
N GLY A 55 18.16 -4.40 27.27
CA GLY A 55 18.35 -5.04 28.59
C GLY A 55 17.45 -6.25 28.85
N SER A 56 16.52 -6.59 27.94
CA SER A 56 15.75 -7.83 28.02
C SER A 56 16.22 -8.80 26.92
N THR A 57 16.65 -9.99 27.31
CA THR A 57 16.96 -11.07 26.39
C THR A 57 15.72 -11.73 25.77
N SER A 58 14.53 -11.34 26.26
CA SER A 58 13.27 -12.00 25.87
C SER A 58 12.39 -11.19 24.92
N VAL A 59 12.74 -9.93 24.59
CA VAL A 59 11.97 -9.10 23.67
C VAL A 59 12.79 -8.74 22.44
N SER A 60 12.51 -9.42 21.34
CA SER A 60 13.13 -9.16 20.05
C SER A 60 12.44 -7.99 19.34
N GLY A 61 13.19 -7.25 18.53
CA GLY A 61 12.60 -6.31 17.58
C GLY A 61 11.81 -7.04 16.48
N SER A 62 10.95 -6.32 15.78
CA SER A 62 10.20 -6.85 14.65
C SER A 62 10.39 -6.02 13.38
N SER A 63 10.24 -6.66 12.22
CA SER A 63 10.39 -6.01 10.92
C SER A 63 9.12 -5.29 10.50
N GLY A 64 9.26 -4.15 9.82
CA GLY A 64 8.15 -3.49 9.16
C GLY A 64 7.56 -4.32 8.01
N GLY A 65 6.30 -4.06 7.69
CA GLY A 65 5.61 -4.68 6.55
C GLY A 65 6.10 -4.11 5.21
N GLY A 66 6.12 -4.91 4.17
CA GLY A 66 6.45 -4.46 2.82
C GLY A 66 5.32 -3.60 2.21
N GLY A 67 5.65 -2.68 1.34
CA GLY A 67 4.65 -1.94 0.55
C GLY A 67 3.95 -2.82 -0.48
N GLY A 68 2.74 -2.44 -0.87
CA GLY A 68 1.98 -3.10 -1.94
C GLY A 68 2.63 -2.87 -3.31
N GLY A 69 2.41 -3.80 -4.24
CA GLY A 69 2.93 -3.71 -5.61
C GLY A 69 2.19 -2.69 -6.49
N ALA A 70 2.60 -2.57 -7.74
CA ALA A 70 1.92 -1.79 -8.76
C ALA A 70 1.40 -2.71 -9.86
N ILE A 71 0.10 -2.58 -10.24
CA ILE A 71 -0.56 -3.42 -11.22
C ILE A 71 -1.19 -2.54 -12.31
N LEU A 72 -0.65 -2.62 -13.53
CA LEU A 72 -1.23 -1.99 -14.72
C LEU A 72 -1.82 -3.07 -15.64
N ILE A 73 -3.10 -2.94 -15.96
CA ILE A 73 -3.76 -3.75 -16.95
C ILE A 73 -4.33 -2.82 -18.02
N ALA A 74 -3.93 -3.03 -19.26
CA ALA A 74 -4.41 -2.26 -20.39
C ALA A 74 -5.01 -3.19 -21.47
N SER A 75 -6.10 -2.78 -22.07
CA SER A 75 -6.77 -3.46 -23.17
C SER A 75 -7.26 -2.45 -24.20
N SER A 76 -7.13 -2.79 -25.48
CA SER A 76 -7.67 -1.97 -26.57
C SER A 76 -9.19 -2.06 -26.71
N THR A 77 -9.84 -2.99 -26.02
CA THR A 77 -11.29 -3.22 -26.13
C THR A 77 -12.00 -3.20 -24.78
N ARG A 78 -11.76 -4.22 -23.96
CA ARG A 78 -12.51 -4.42 -22.72
C ARG A 78 -11.66 -5.09 -21.63
N ILE A 79 -11.89 -4.70 -20.38
CA ILE A 79 -11.45 -5.41 -19.18
C ILE A 79 -12.70 -5.85 -18.42
N THR A 80 -12.78 -7.14 -18.08
CA THR A 80 -13.84 -7.67 -17.22
C THR A 80 -13.22 -8.17 -15.92
N VAL A 81 -13.60 -7.58 -14.79
CA VAL A 81 -13.13 -7.99 -13.46
C VAL A 81 -14.22 -8.82 -12.79
N ALA A 82 -14.05 -10.14 -12.78
CA ALA A 82 -14.97 -11.07 -12.10
C ALA A 82 -14.46 -11.53 -10.73
N GLY A 83 -13.15 -11.45 -10.50
CA GLY A 83 -12.49 -11.84 -9.26
C GLY A 83 -11.92 -10.64 -8.51
N ALA A 84 -10.85 -10.87 -7.75
CA ALA A 84 -10.16 -9.84 -6.98
C ALA A 84 -8.80 -9.48 -7.59
N ILE A 85 -8.51 -8.18 -7.73
CA ILE A 85 -7.18 -7.65 -8.02
C ILE A 85 -6.70 -6.93 -6.77
N GLN A 86 -5.53 -7.34 -6.25
CA GLN A 86 -5.04 -6.86 -4.96
C GLN A 86 -3.60 -6.35 -5.06
N ALA A 87 -3.39 -5.15 -4.51
CA ALA A 87 -2.08 -4.52 -4.35
C ALA A 87 -1.92 -4.06 -2.89
N ASN A 88 -2.14 -4.97 -1.95
CA ASN A 88 -2.13 -4.66 -0.53
C ASN A 88 -0.71 -4.52 0.01
N GLY A 89 -0.52 -3.63 0.98
CA GLY A 89 0.67 -3.57 1.79
C GLY A 89 0.73 -4.72 2.79
N GLY A 90 1.95 -5.14 3.12
CA GLY A 90 2.19 -6.18 4.08
C GLY A 90 2.02 -5.72 5.52
N ARG A 91 1.74 -6.66 6.39
CA ARG A 91 1.61 -6.47 7.82
C ARG A 91 2.98 -6.28 8.48
N GLY A 92 3.08 -5.41 9.45
CA GLY A 92 4.23 -5.35 10.35
C GLY A 92 4.32 -6.59 11.23
N GLY A 93 5.54 -7.01 11.55
CA GLY A 93 5.79 -8.13 12.47
C GLY A 93 5.41 -7.79 13.90
N THR A 94 5.14 -8.82 14.71
CA THR A 94 4.93 -8.70 16.17
C THR A 94 6.21 -9.07 16.90
N ALA A 95 6.52 -8.35 17.98
CA ALA A 95 7.62 -8.74 18.86
C ALA A 95 7.25 -10.02 19.64
N SER A 96 8.23 -10.89 19.86
CA SER A 96 8.03 -12.08 20.70
C SER A 96 7.65 -11.67 22.13
N ASN A 97 6.69 -12.36 22.71
CA ASN A 97 6.17 -12.21 24.08
C ASN A 97 5.39 -10.91 24.40
N LEU A 98 5.13 -10.03 23.44
CA LEU A 98 4.31 -8.84 23.64
C LEU A 98 3.28 -8.73 22.51
N THR A 99 2.03 -8.99 22.81
CA THR A 99 0.93 -8.91 21.82
C THR A 99 0.58 -7.48 21.41
N VAL A 100 1.17 -6.47 22.04
CA VAL A 100 0.80 -5.06 21.91
C VAL A 100 1.80 -4.26 21.05
N LEU A 101 3.02 -4.78 20.85
CA LEU A 101 4.07 -4.05 20.13
C LEU A 101 4.26 -4.64 18.74
N THR A 102 3.82 -3.91 17.74
CA THR A 102 3.96 -4.29 16.34
C THR A 102 4.82 -3.28 15.59
N ALA A 103 5.52 -3.76 14.57
CA ALA A 103 6.16 -2.87 13.61
C ALA A 103 5.11 -2.22 12.71
N GLY A 104 5.46 -1.12 12.04
CA GLY A 104 4.60 -0.43 11.10
C GLY A 104 4.23 -1.32 9.91
N SER A 105 2.98 -1.27 9.47
CA SER A 105 2.52 -1.93 8.25
C SER A 105 2.94 -1.15 7.01
N GLY A 106 3.14 -1.84 5.89
CA GLY A 106 3.37 -1.19 4.60
C GLY A 106 2.11 -0.52 4.07
N SER A 107 2.26 0.49 3.23
CA SER A 107 1.15 1.12 2.52
C SER A 107 0.58 0.20 1.43
N GLY A 108 -0.69 0.39 1.06
CA GLY A 108 -1.24 -0.17 -0.16
C GLY A 108 -0.44 0.31 -1.39
N GLY A 109 -0.54 -0.42 -2.49
CA GLY A 109 0.12 -0.10 -3.75
C GLY A 109 -0.79 0.62 -4.73
N ALA A 110 -0.62 0.35 -6.03
CA ALA A 110 -1.39 0.97 -7.08
C ALA A 110 -2.07 -0.05 -8.00
N ILE A 111 -3.32 0.22 -8.40
CA ILE A 111 -4.04 -0.52 -9.43
C ILE A 111 -4.50 0.48 -10.47
N ARG A 112 -4.09 0.28 -11.74
CA ARG A 112 -4.54 1.08 -12.88
C ARG A 112 -5.10 0.16 -13.95
N LEU A 113 -6.36 0.39 -14.32
CA LEU A 113 -7.02 -0.30 -15.41
C LEU A 113 -7.31 0.70 -16.52
N VAL A 114 -6.91 0.36 -17.75
CA VAL A 114 -7.07 1.25 -18.93
C VAL A 114 -7.74 0.45 -20.04
N ALA A 115 -8.98 0.77 -20.38
CA ALA A 115 -9.70 0.17 -21.51
C ALA A 115 -10.88 1.05 -21.94
N PRO A 116 -11.30 1.00 -23.23
CA PRO A 116 -12.54 1.64 -23.65
C PRO A 116 -13.74 1.23 -22.79
N GLU A 117 -13.79 -0.01 -22.35
CA GLU A 117 -14.82 -0.55 -21.47
C GLU A 117 -14.20 -1.29 -20.28
N ILE A 118 -14.59 -0.91 -19.07
CA ILE A 118 -14.24 -1.64 -17.84
C ILE A 118 -15.54 -2.07 -17.17
N ALA A 119 -15.72 -3.39 -17.00
CA ALA A 119 -16.95 -3.98 -16.49
C ALA A 119 -16.67 -5.07 -15.45
N GLY A 120 -17.74 -5.55 -14.83
CA GLY A 120 -17.72 -6.65 -13.88
C GLY A 120 -18.06 -6.23 -12.46
N SER A 121 -18.25 -7.25 -11.61
CA SER A 121 -18.66 -7.10 -10.20
C SER A 121 -17.58 -7.58 -9.21
N GLY A 122 -16.36 -7.74 -9.68
CA GLY A 122 -15.24 -8.15 -8.83
C GLY A 122 -14.78 -7.08 -7.84
N SER A 123 -13.60 -7.24 -7.27
CA SER A 123 -13.06 -6.29 -6.29
C SER A 123 -11.66 -5.81 -6.66
N LEU A 124 -11.38 -4.53 -6.39
CA LEU A 124 -10.07 -3.91 -6.52
C LEU A 124 -9.64 -3.43 -5.14
N VAL A 125 -8.51 -3.92 -4.64
CA VAL A 125 -8.09 -3.64 -3.27
C VAL A 125 -6.62 -3.23 -3.23
N ALA A 126 -6.34 -2.03 -2.71
CA ALA A 126 -5.00 -1.48 -2.54
C ALA A 126 -4.89 -0.83 -1.15
N ARG A 127 -5.02 -1.62 -0.10
CA ARG A 127 -5.03 -1.16 1.28
C ARG A 127 -3.78 -1.57 2.04
N SER A 128 -3.54 -0.96 3.19
CA SER A 128 -2.63 -1.49 4.19
C SER A 128 -3.32 -2.61 4.97
N GLU A 129 -2.59 -3.68 5.25
CA GLU A 129 -3.02 -4.76 6.15
C GLU A 129 -2.69 -4.37 7.60
N ALA A 130 -3.45 -3.42 8.15
CA ALA A 130 -3.21 -2.94 9.51
C ALA A 130 -3.66 -3.93 10.56
N ILE A 131 -2.73 -4.38 11.41
CA ILE A 131 -3.04 -4.90 12.74
C ILE A 131 -1.95 -4.39 13.67
N GLY A 132 -2.34 -3.71 14.73
CA GLY A 132 -1.40 -3.14 15.70
C GLY A 132 -1.39 -1.63 15.68
N CYS A 133 -0.30 -1.05 16.15
CA CYS A 133 -0.22 0.35 16.51
C CYS A 133 -0.25 1.31 15.32
N GLU A 134 0.40 0.97 14.20
CA GLU A 134 0.56 1.89 13.08
C GLU A 134 0.19 1.24 11.74
N ALA A 135 -0.95 1.66 11.23
CA ALA A 135 -1.37 1.31 9.87
C ALA A 135 -0.57 2.08 8.84
N GLY A 136 -0.23 1.43 7.73
CA GLY A 136 0.20 2.14 6.53
C GLY A 136 -0.98 2.88 5.87
N SER A 137 -0.69 3.82 4.99
CA SER A 137 -1.74 4.49 4.22
C SER A 137 -2.36 3.55 3.18
N PRO A 138 -3.61 3.79 2.75
CA PRO A 138 -4.14 3.14 1.55
C PRO A 138 -3.30 3.54 0.34
N GLY A 139 -3.35 2.69 -0.70
CA GLY A 139 -2.79 2.98 -2.01
C GLY A 139 -3.75 3.75 -2.91
N VAL A 140 -3.64 3.55 -4.22
CA VAL A 140 -4.51 4.20 -5.22
C VAL A 140 -5.08 3.20 -6.20
N ILE A 141 -6.33 3.46 -6.61
CA ILE A 141 -7.01 2.73 -7.69
C ILE A 141 -7.46 3.75 -8.73
N ARG A 142 -7.12 3.48 -10.00
CA ARG A 142 -7.52 4.32 -11.12
C ARG A 142 -8.12 3.50 -12.24
N LEU A 143 -9.28 3.96 -12.72
CA LEU A 143 -9.97 3.42 -13.88
C LEU A 143 -9.98 4.48 -14.99
N GLU A 144 -9.43 4.15 -16.15
CA GLU A 144 -9.44 5.00 -17.35
C GLU A 144 -10.30 4.31 -18.40
N THR A 145 -11.49 4.85 -18.65
CA THR A 145 -12.49 4.19 -19.48
C THR A 145 -13.46 5.21 -20.08
N SER A 146 -13.82 5.03 -21.34
CA SER A 146 -14.91 5.79 -21.97
C SER A 146 -16.30 5.25 -21.62
N ARG A 147 -16.37 3.98 -21.18
CA ARG A 147 -17.59 3.31 -20.74
C ARG A 147 -17.34 2.60 -19.43
N GLY A 148 -17.74 3.19 -18.32
CA GLY A 148 -17.61 2.60 -16.98
C GLY A 148 -18.83 1.76 -16.64
N LEU A 149 -18.72 0.42 -16.77
CA LEU A 149 -19.73 -0.55 -16.37
C LEU A 149 -19.29 -1.39 -15.16
N PHE A 150 -18.22 -0.95 -14.49
CA PHE A 150 -17.72 -1.63 -13.29
C PHE A 150 -18.66 -1.37 -12.12
N SER A 151 -19.29 -2.42 -11.64
CA SER A 151 -20.22 -2.42 -10.51
C SER A 151 -19.65 -3.09 -9.25
N GLY A 152 -18.38 -3.45 -9.31
CA GLY A 152 -17.68 -4.11 -8.20
C GLY A 152 -17.29 -3.15 -7.08
N THR A 153 -16.58 -3.68 -6.09
CA THR A 153 -16.10 -2.92 -4.94
C THR A 153 -14.69 -2.42 -5.13
N THR A 154 -14.37 -1.24 -4.58
CA THR A 154 -13.02 -0.69 -4.56
C THR A 154 -12.63 -0.25 -3.16
N ASN A 155 -11.39 -0.54 -2.74
CA ASN A 155 -10.84 -0.08 -1.48
C ASN A 155 -9.33 0.22 -1.66
N PRO A 156 -8.91 1.51 -1.66
CA PRO A 156 -9.71 2.74 -1.51
C PRO A 156 -10.67 2.99 -2.67
N VAL A 157 -11.47 4.06 -2.56
CA VAL A 157 -12.37 4.49 -3.64
C VAL A 157 -11.56 4.77 -4.90
N ALA A 158 -11.98 4.21 -6.02
CA ALA A 158 -11.29 4.39 -7.29
C ALA A 158 -11.53 5.80 -7.86
N SER A 159 -10.47 6.41 -8.40
CA SER A 159 -10.59 7.55 -9.29
C SER A 159 -10.96 7.08 -10.70
N VAL A 160 -11.95 7.70 -11.32
CA VAL A 160 -12.39 7.36 -12.69
C VAL A 160 -12.06 8.51 -13.62
N SER A 161 -11.45 8.21 -14.76
CA SER A 161 -11.19 9.18 -15.83
C SER A 161 -11.79 8.68 -17.14
N THR A 162 -12.48 9.57 -17.83
CA THR A 162 -13.00 9.31 -19.18
C THR A 162 -11.94 9.57 -20.27
N THR A 163 -10.85 10.25 -19.90
CA THR A 163 -9.70 10.46 -20.80
C THR A 163 -8.72 9.32 -20.62
N MET A 164 -8.51 8.53 -21.66
CA MET A 164 -7.51 7.46 -21.64
C MET A 164 -6.14 8.07 -21.94
N SER A 165 -5.21 7.90 -21.00
CA SER A 165 -3.81 8.27 -21.27
C SER A 165 -3.16 7.17 -22.12
N PRO A 166 -2.34 7.51 -23.11
CA PRO A 166 -1.62 6.50 -23.88
C PRO A 166 -0.74 5.68 -22.95
N VAL A 167 -0.87 4.37 -23.04
CA VAL A 167 0.06 3.44 -22.40
C VAL A 167 1.24 3.32 -23.37
N ALA A 168 2.41 3.79 -22.95
CA ALA A 168 3.60 3.61 -23.77
C ALA A 168 3.84 2.11 -24.03
N PRO A 169 4.09 1.69 -25.28
CA PRO A 169 4.52 0.33 -25.52
C PRO A 169 5.81 0.08 -24.74
N GLY A 170 5.84 -1.03 -24.02
CA GLY A 170 7.02 -1.43 -23.27
C GLY A 170 8.22 -1.56 -24.21
N SER A 171 9.31 -0.90 -23.90
CA SER A 171 10.61 -1.07 -24.52
C SER A 171 11.31 -2.29 -23.97
#